data_58d05be31b66041b66e6d8e2e8b43dd8
#
_entry.id   58d05be31b66041b66e6d8e2e8b43dd8
#
_cell.length_a   1.000
_cell.length_b   1.000
_cell.length_c   1.000
_cell.angle_alpha   90.00
_cell.angle_beta   90.00
_cell.angle_gamma   90.00
#
_symmetry.space_group_name_H-M   'P 1'
#
loop_
_entity.id
_entity.type
_entity.pdbx_description
1 polymer ?
#
loop_
_entity_poly.entity_id
_entity_poly.type
_entity_poly.pdbx_seq_one_letter_code
_entity_poly.pdbx_strand_id
1 'polypeptide(L)'
;IGFCLVGSEMCIRDSDIIVSVGFLMGEATANAAKENPDSKFAIVDFAYDPTIPNVMGLIYNTDEAAFLAGYLAAGVSKTGIVGTFGGINIPPVTIFMDGFVAGVNHYNKTKGTNVTVLGWDPESKEGLFTNNFSSLDDGRAFAQNLYDEGADIVMPVAGPVGLGSAALASELGTDSLKIIGVDVDQYVLDTKNQSVYLTTVEKGMDATVLGAIESAKNGSFKGGVYVGTLANNGVRIAPYHDLSSSVSNELNNEIIKLKSSIINGFLSVKN
;
A
#
# COMPACT_ATOMS: atom_id res chain seq x y z
N ILE A 1 -14.61 11.33 28.17
CA ILE A 1 -14.10 9.97 27.93
C ILE A 1 -15.26 8.96 27.85
N GLY A 2 -16.42 9.21 28.49
CA GLY A 2 -17.54 8.28 28.49
C GLY A 2 -18.37 8.17 27.20
N PHE A 3 -18.34 9.15 26.33
CA PHE A 3 -19.19 9.19 25.13
C PHE A 3 -18.77 8.26 24.00
N CYS A 4 -17.49 7.90 23.90
CA CYS A 4 -16.98 7.03 22.84
C CYS A 4 -17.28 5.54 23.13
N LEU A 5 -17.35 5.13 24.39
CA LEU A 5 -17.62 3.75 24.79
C LEU A 5 -19.09 3.37 24.58
N VAL A 6 -20.03 4.26 24.86
CA VAL A 6 -21.48 4.00 24.67
C VAL A 6 -21.83 3.84 23.19
N GLY A 7 -21.21 4.61 22.29
CA GLY A 7 -21.42 4.48 20.85
C GLY A 7 -20.86 3.18 20.28
N SER A 8 -19.69 2.73 20.72
CA SER A 8 -19.07 1.48 20.26
C SER A 8 -19.80 0.24 20.75
N GLU A 9 -20.25 0.20 22.00
CA GLU A 9 -21.06 -0.91 22.53
C GLU A 9 -22.41 -1.05 21.82
N MET A 10 -23.07 0.07 21.49
CA MET A 10 -24.33 0.05 20.76
C MET A 10 -24.14 -0.44 19.32
N CYS A 11 -23.08 -0.01 18.64
CA CYS A 11 -22.74 -0.50 17.30
C CYS A 11 -22.44 -2.00 17.27
N ILE A 12 -21.75 -2.54 18.28
CA ILE A 12 -21.43 -3.97 18.36
C ILE A 12 -22.71 -4.83 18.50
N ARG A 13 -23.71 -4.34 19.22
CA ARG A 13 -24.93 -5.11 19.48
C ARG A 13 -25.88 -5.20 18.29
N ASP A 14 -25.92 -4.15 17.47
CA ASP A 14 -26.94 -3.99 16.41
C ASP A 14 -26.38 -4.17 15.00
N SER A 15 -25.05 -4.40 14.87
CA SER A 15 -24.40 -4.58 13.58
C SER A 15 -24.24 -6.06 13.21
N ASP A 16 -24.51 -6.40 11.95
CA ASP A 16 -24.29 -7.75 11.40
C ASP A 16 -22.80 -8.11 11.30
N ILE A 17 -21.94 -7.10 11.13
CA ILE A 17 -20.49 -7.21 11.09
C ILE A 17 -19.85 -5.86 11.46
N ILE A 18 -18.73 -5.92 12.16
CA ILE A 18 -17.89 -4.74 12.49
C ILE A 18 -16.60 -4.83 11.70
N VAL A 19 -16.26 -3.76 10.97
CA VAL A 19 -15.01 -3.68 10.19
C VAL A 19 -14.07 -2.68 10.81
N SER A 20 -12.95 -3.17 11.33
CA SER A 20 -11.84 -2.34 11.83
C SER A 20 -10.84 -2.10 10.70
N VAL A 21 -10.27 -0.92 10.63
CA VAL A 21 -9.30 -0.56 9.59
C VAL A 21 -7.97 -0.14 10.21
N GLY A 22 -6.92 -0.85 9.84
CA GLY A 22 -5.55 -0.55 10.21
C GLY A 22 -4.93 -1.46 11.26
N PHE A 23 -3.64 -1.71 11.12
CA PHE A 23 -2.84 -2.60 11.95
C PHE A 23 -2.96 -2.29 13.45
N LEU A 24 -2.99 -1.01 13.82
CA LEU A 24 -3.04 -0.58 15.22
C LEU A 24 -4.37 -0.91 15.92
N MET A 25 -5.40 -1.29 15.18
CA MET A 25 -6.68 -1.75 15.73
C MET A 25 -6.67 -3.23 16.17
N GLY A 26 -5.58 -3.95 15.94
CA GLY A 26 -5.49 -5.39 16.18
C GLY A 26 -5.89 -5.80 17.60
N GLU A 27 -5.30 -5.19 18.63
CA GLU A 27 -5.61 -5.53 20.03
C GLU A 27 -7.05 -5.17 20.41
N ALA A 28 -7.53 -3.99 20.01
CA ALA A 28 -8.89 -3.55 20.31
C ALA A 28 -9.93 -4.47 19.65
N THR A 29 -9.70 -4.87 18.40
CA THR A 29 -10.58 -5.81 17.67
C THR A 29 -10.59 -7.19 18.32
N ALA A 30 -9.43 -7.71 18.75
CA ALA A 30 -9.35 -9.00 19.43
C ALA A 30 -10.13 -9.01 20.76
N ASN A 31 -10.01 -7.93 21.54
CA ASN A 31 -10.72 -7.80 22.81
C ASN A 31 -12.24 -7.72 22.59
N ALA A 32 -12.68 -6.85 21.65
CA ALA A 32 -14.10 -6.74 21.30
C ALA A 32 -14.68 -8.06 20.78
N ALA A 33 -13.94 -8.81 19.97
CA ALA A 33 -14.38 -10.10 19.45
C ALA A 33 -14.52 -11.19 20.54
N LYS A 34 -13.61 -11.22 21.51
CA LYS A 34 -13.67 -12.16 22.66
C LYS A 34 -14.85 -11.86 23.59
N GLU A 35 -15.15 -10.58 23.81
CA GLU A 35 -16.26 -10.13 24.64
C GLU A 35 -17.62 -10.31 23.94
N ASN A 36 -17.65 -10.41 22.61
CA ASN A 36 -18.86 -10.52 21.79
C ASN A 36 -18.73 -11.71 20.80
N PRO A 37 -18.76 -12.96 21.28
CA PRO A 37 -18.49 -14.14 20.46
C PRO A 37 -19.53 -14.37 19.34
N ASP A 38 -20.74 -13.87 19.48
CA ASP A 38 -21.82 -13.98 18.49
C ASP A 38 -21.74 -12.91 17.39
N SER A 39 -20.97 -11.83 17.61
CA SER A 39 -20.72 -10.78 16.63
C SER A 39 -19.61 -11.15 15.68
N LYS A 40 -19.67 -10.66 14.43
CA LYS A 40 -18.66 -10.91 13.40
C LYS A 40 -17.78 -9.69 13.24
N PHE A 41 -16.49 -9.91 13.06
CA PHE A 41 -15.51 -8.87 12.88
C PHE A 41 -14.66 -9.13 11.63
N ALA A 42 -14.32 -8.06 10.93
CA ALA A 42 -13.25 -8.08 9.93
C ALA A 42 -12.23 -6.99 10.27
N ILE A 43 -10.96 -7.22 10.00
CA ILE A 43 -9.92 -6.22 10.24
C ILE A 43 -8.98 -6.13 9.04
N VAL A 44 -8.78 -4.90 8.54
CA VAL A 44 -7.86 -4.59 7.46
C VAL A 44 -6.44 -4.43 8.01
N ASP A 45 -5.46 -5.00 7.30
CA ASP A 45 -4.02 -4.94 7.59
C ASP A 45 -3.58 -5.71 8.86
N PHE A 46 -4.41 -6.61 9.37
CA PHE A 46 -4.04 -7.44 10.51
C PHE A 46 -4.60 -8.86 10.40
N ALA A 47 -3.88 -9.82 10.96
CA ALA A 47 -4.33 -11.20 11.13
C ALA A 47 -3.83 -11.74 12.47
N TYR A 48 -4.55 -12.72 13.01
CA TYR A 48 -4.24 -13.33 14.31
C TYR A 48 -3.66 -14.72 14.13
N ASP A 49 -2.67 -15.05 14.95
CA ASP A 49 -2.14 -16.40 15.11
C ASP A 49 -2.03 -16.72 16.61
N PRO A 50 -2.83 -17.67 17.13
CA PRO A 50 -3.89 -18.39 16.42
C PRO A 50 -5.07 -17.51 16.00
N THR A 51 -5.82 -17.94 14.98
CA THR A 51 -6.99 -17.22 14.47
C THR A 51 -8.10 -17.13 15.52
N ILE A 52 -8.85 -16.02 15.50
CA ILE A 52 -10.02 -15.82 16.35
C ILE A 52 -11.28 -16.24 15.56
N PRO A 53 -12.14 -17.15 16.07
CA PRO A 53 -13.19 -17.78 15.28
C PRO A 53 -14.21 -16.85 14.65
N ASN A 54 -14.47 -15.70 15.26
CA ASN A 54 -15.41 -14.68 14.79
C ASN A 54 -14.72 -13.45 14.17
N VAL A 55 -13.39 -13.53 13.83
CA VAL A 55 -12.65 -12.45 13.18
C VAL A 55 -12.07 -12.92 11.87
N MET A 56 -12.29 -12.16 10.80
CA MET A 56 -11.64 -12.31 9.49
C MET A 56 -10.54 -11.25 9.35
N GLY A 57 -9.27 -11.68 9.31
CA GLY A 57 -8.15 -10.80 8.99
C GLY A 57 -8.04 -10.61 7.47
N LEU A 58 -7.98 -9.36 7.01
CA LEU A 58 -7.82 -8.99 5.61
C LEU A 58 -6.40 -8.44 5.42
N ILE A 59 -5.49 -9.27 4.94
CA ILE A 59 -4.09 -8.89 4.67
C ILE A 59 -3.81 -8.89 3.18
N TYR A 60 -2.74 -8.21 2.75
CA TYR A 60 -2.47 -7.94 1.34
C TYR A 60 -1.00 -8.19 1.03
N ASN A 61 -0.73 -8.97 -0.02
CA ASN A 61 0.60 -9.12 -0.60
C ASN A 61 0.92 -7.90 -1.48
N THR A 62 1.05 -6.75 -0.84
CA THR A 62 1.31 -5.49 -1.54
C THR A 62 2.71 -5.45 -2.16
N ASP A 63 3.63 -6.32 -1.73
CA ASP A 63 4.91 -6.57 -2.37
C ASP A 63 4.76 -6.93 -3.86
N GLU A 64 3.72 -7.69 -4.23
CA GLU A 64 3.48 -8.06 -5.63
C GLU A 64 3.19 -6.84 -6.52
N ALA A 65 2.33 -5.93 -6.06
CA ALA A 65 1.98 -4.72 -6.82
C ALA A 65 3.09 -3.64 -6.68
N ALA A 66 3.72 -3.52 -5.52
CA ALA A 66 4.85 -2.62 -5.30
C ALA A 66 6.08 -3.02 -6.14
N PHE A 67 6.28 -4.32 -6.40
CA PHE A 67 7.30 -4.78 -7.34
C PHE A 67 7.07 -4.22 -8.75
N LEU A 68 5.83 -4.26 -9.23
CA LEU A 68 5.48 -3.68 -10.53
C LEU A 68 5.70 -2.16 -10.54
N ALA A 69 5.36 -1.48 -9.45
CA ALA A 69 5.58 -0.04 -9.28
C ALA A 69 7.07 0.33 -9.20
N GLY A 70 7.90 -0.48 -8.54
CA GLY A 70 9.35 -0.31 -8.49
C GLY A 70 10.01 -0.50 -9.86
N TYR A 71 9.58 -1.53 -10.61
CA TYR A 71 10.02 -1.75 -11.98
C TYR A 71 9.63 -0.58 -12.90
N LEU A 72 8.40 -0.08 -12.76
CA LEU A 72 7.93 1.12 -13.47
C LEU A 72 8.78 2.35 -13.12
N ALA A 73 9.02 2.60 -11.82
CA ALA A 73 9.80 3.74 -11.35
C ALA A 73 11.21 3.73 -11.95
N ALA A 74 11.88 2.57 -11.92
CA ALA A 74 13.21 2.43 -12.50
C ALA A 74 13.22 2.71 -14.02
N GLY A 75 12.16 2.31 -14.74
CA GLY A 75 12.05 2.54 -16.19
C GLY A 75 11.68 3.97 -16.59
N VAL A 76 11.07 4.75 -15.67
CA VAL A 76 10.64 6.13 -15.92
C VAL A 76 11.63 7.16 -15.35
N SER A 77 12.40 6.80 -14.33
CA SER A 77 13.38 7.68 -13.69
C SER A 77 14.36 8.25 -14.71
N LYS A 78 14.60 9.55 -14.63
CA LYS A 78 15.57 10.28 -15.45
C LYS A 78 16.93 10.41 -14.74
N THR A 79 16.91 10.47 -13.41
CA THR A 79 18.12 10.62 -12.59
C THR A 79 18.79 9.27 -12.28
N GLY A 80 18.04 8.17 -12.40
CA GLY A 80 18.49 6.86 -11.94
C GLY A 80 18.45 6.72 -10.41
N ILE A 81 17.75 7.63 -9.71
CA ILE A 81 17.57 7.59 -8.26
C ILE A 81 16.08 7.68 -7.96
N VAL A 82 15.56 6.72 -7.22
CA VAL A 82 14.17 6.71 -6.74
C VAL A 82 14.17 6.56 -5.22
N GLY A 83 13.07 6.93 -4.56
CA GLY A 83 13.03 6.89 -3.10
C GLY A 83 11.74 6.28 -2.55
N THR A 84 11.82 5.81 -1.31
CA THR A 84 10.66 5.40 -0.53
C THR A 84 10.86 5.72 0.94
N PHE A 85 9.78 5.93 1.67
CA PHE A 85 9.78 6.02 3.12
C PHE A 85 8.45 5.50 3.68
N GLY A 86 8.45 5.10 4.94
CA GLY A 86 7.27 4.59 5.61
C GLY A 86 6.67 5.56 6.62
N GLY A 87 5.43 5.32 7.01
CA GLY A 87 4.82 5.98 8.16
C GLY A 87 5.41 5.43 9.47
N ILE A 88 5.14 4.18 9.78
CA ILE A 88 5.67 3.47 10.96
C ILE A 88 6.30 2.16 10.48
N ASN A 89 7.38 1.72 11.13
CA ASN A 89 8.04 0.45 10.81
C ASN A 89 7.20 -0.74 11.30
N ILE A 90 6.21 -1.12 10.52
CA ILE A 90 5.29 -2.25 10.76
C ILE A 90 5.11 -3.07 9.48
N PRO A 91 4.75 -4.37 9.58
CA PRO A 91 4.67 -5.25 8.42
C PRO A 91 3.82 -4.75 7.25
N PRO A 92 2.60 -4.17 7.44
CA PRO A 92 1.79 -3.69 6.30
C PRO A 92 2.35 -2.44 5.62
N VAL A 93 3.43 -1.83 6.14
CA VAL A 93 4.19 -0.75 5.53
C VAL A 93 5.44 -1.29 4.85
N THR A 94 6.26 -2.05 5.57
CA THR A 94 7.56 -2.52 5.05
C THR A 94 7.42 -3.46 3.86
N ILE A 95 6.32 -4.22 3.77
CA ILE A 95 6.05 -5.10 2.62
C ILE A 95 5.92 -4.33 1.29
N PHE A 96 5.39 -3.11 1.28
CA PHE A 96 5.41 -2.25 0.08
C PHE A 96 6.85 -1.85 -0.29
N MET A 97 7.63 -1.44 0.72
CA MET A 97 9.00 -0.97 0.52
C MET A 97 9.89 -2.11 0.03
N ASP A 98 9.73 -3.32 0.58
CA ASP A 98 10.40 -4.52 0.11
C ASP A 98 10.11 -4.81 -1.37
N GLY A 99 8.81 -4.82 -1.74
CA GLY A 99 8.38 -5.03 -3.11
C GLY A 99 8.92 -3.98 -4.08
N PHE A 100 8.90 -2.72 -3.66
CA PHE A 100 9.42 -1.61 -4.47
C PHE A 100 10.91 -1.77 -4.78
N VAL A 101 11.74 -2.04 -3.77
CA VAL A 101 13.17 -2.30 -3.96
C VAL A 101 13.41 -3.52 -4.84
N ALA A 102 12.66 -4.61 -4.61
CA ALA A 102 12.77 -5.82 -5.43
C ALA A 102 12.44 -5.55 -6.91
N GLY A 103 11.45 -4.71 -7.19
CA GLY A 103 11.08 -4.30 -8.54
C GLY A 103 12.19 -3.50 -9.24
N VAL A 104 12.78 -2.52 -8.55
CA VAL A 104 13.93 -1.74 -9.06
C VAL A 104 15.13 -2.65 -9.33
N ASN A 105 15.45 -3.55 -8.41
CA ASN A 105 16.55 -4.50 -8.57
C ASN A 105 16.30 -5.45 -9.76
N HIS A 106 15.08 -5.86 -9.97
CA HIS A 106 14.70 -6.69 -11.12
C HIS A 106 14.87 -5.93 -12.45
N TYR A 107 14.50 -4.65 -12.49
CA TYR A 107 14.73 -3.79 -13.65
C TYR A 107 16.23 -3.67 -13.94
N ASN A 108 17.04 -3.36 -12.94
CA ASN A 108 18.48 -3.26 -13.06
C ASN A 108 19.10 -4.55 -13.65
N LYS A 109 18.71 -5.70 -13.10
CA LYS A 109 19.18 -7.01 -13.57
C LYS A 109 18.77 -7.28 -15.03
N THR A 110 17.55 -6.89 -15.39
CA THR A 110 16.99 -7.17 -16.72
C THR A 110 17.55 -6.24 -17.79
N LYS A 111 17.77 -4.97 -17.45
CA LYS A 111 18.20 -3.92 -18.40
C LYS A 111 19.69 -3.61 -18.33
N GLY A 112 20.42 -4.16 -17.36
CA GLY A 112 21.85 -3.84 -17.16
C GLY A 112 22.08 -2.41 -16.69
N THR A 113 21.13 -1.84 -15.91
CA THR A 113 21.17 -0.49 -15.34
C THR A 113 21.58 -0.52 -13.86
N ASN A 114 21.71 0.64 -13.25
CA ASN A 114 22.06 0.79 -11.84
C ASN A 114 21.23 1.88 -11.17
N VAL A 115 19.90 1.73 -11.23
CA VAL A 115 18.97 2.63 -10.52
C VAL A 115 19.07 2.37 -9.02
N THR A 116 19.22 3.43 -8.23
CA THR A 116 19.38 3.36 -6.78
C THR A 116 18.05 3.65 -6.09
N VAL A 117 17.76 2.92 -5.01
CA VAL A 117 16.62 3.21 -4.11
C VAL A 117 17.15 3.83 -2.83
N LEU A 118 16.65 5.02 -2.50
CA LEU A 118 16.89 5.67 -1.22
C LEU A 118 15.77 5.37 -0.22
N GLY A 119 16.12 5.38 1.07
CA GLY A 119 15.16 5.38 2.17
C GLY A 119 14.71 4.02 2.68
N TRP A 120 15.14 2.92 2.09
CA TRP A 120 14.86 1.57 2.60
C TRP A 120 15.93 0.55 2.20
N ASP A 121 16.37 -0.22 3.18
CA ASP A 121 17.20 -1.40 2.98
C ASP A 121 16.45 -2.65 3.42
N PRO A 122 16.06 -3.54 2.49
CA PRO A 122 15.30 -4.74 2.81
C PRO A 122 16.11 -5.82 3.55
N GLU A 123 17.45 -5.75 3.54
CA GLU A 123 18.30 -6.72 4.24
C GLU A 123 18.42 -6.38 5.73
N SER A 124 18.77 -5.14 6.05
CA SER A 124 18.88 -4.67 7.44
C SER A 124 17.52 -4.35 8.08
N LYS A 125 16.47 -4.16 7.27
CA LYS A 125 15.15 -3.64 7.70
C LYS A 125 15.24 -2.24 8.32
N GLU A 126 16.21 -1.46 7.89
CA GLU A 126 16.40 -0.07 8.27
C GLU A 126 15.99 0.88 7.14
N GLY A 127 15.48 2.06 7.50
CA GLY A 127 15.07 3.05 6.53
C GLY A 127 14.41 4.28 7.14
N LEU A 128 13.79 5.08 6.30
CA LEU A 128 13.17 6.35 6.67
C LEU A 128 11.72 6.13 7.08
N PHE A 129 11.36 6.60 8.28
CA PHE A 129 9.99 6.54 8.81
C PHE A 129 9.62 7.86 9.47
N THR A 130 8.42 8.38 9.15
CA THR A 130 7.89 9.60 9.77
C THR A 130 7.37 9.37 11.18
N ASN A 131 7.22 8.11 11.62
CA ASN A 131 6.65 7.67 12.88
C ASN A 131 5.19 8.13 13.12
N ASN A 132 4.48 8.43 12.05
CA ASN A 132 3.05 8.76 12.07
C ASN A 132 2.39 8.52 10.70
N PHE A 133 1.05 8.67 10.64
CA PHE A 133 0.26 8.56 9.42
C PHE A 133 -0.60 9.82 9.15
N SER A 134 -0.29 10.96 9.77
CA SER A 134 -1.16 12.14 9.73
C SER A 134 -0.49 13.46 9.36
N SER A 135 0.82 13.59 9.56
CA SER A 135 1.55 14.85 9.32
C SER A 135 1.89 15.04 7.84
N LEU A 136 1.20 15.94 7.17
CA LEU A 136 1.51 16.33 5.80
C LEU A 136 2.88 17.02 5.70
N ASP A 137 3.25 17.78 6.73
CA ASP A 137 4.55 18.49 6.78
C ASP A 137 5.72 17.50 6.80
N ASP A 138 5.58 16.38 7.54
CA ASP A 138 6.59 15.33 7.52
C ASP A 138 6.68 14.67 6.13
N GLY A 139 5.55 14.40 5.50
CA GLY A 139 5.52 13.87 4.13
C GLY A 139 6.22 14.76 3.13
N ARG A 140 6.01 16.07 3.24
CA ARG A 140 6.70 17.08 2.44
C ARG A 140 8.21 17.07 2.74
N ALA A 141 8.62 17.09 4.01
CA ALA A 141 10.01 17.16 4.40
C ALA A 141 10.81 15.92 3.97
N PHE A 142 10.23 14.72 4.14
CA PHE A 142 10.87 13.48 3.71
C PHE A 142 11.00 13.39 2.19
N ALA A 143 9.98 13.79 1.45
CA ALA A 143 10.05 13.85 -0.01
C ALA A 143 11.06 14.89 -0.50
N GLN A 144 11.17 16.06 0.18
CA GLN A 144 12.19 17.07 -0.11
C GLN A 144 13.60 16.52 0.09
N ASN A 145 13.86 15.84 1.21
CA ASN A 145 15.16 15.25 1.48
C ASN A 145 15.57 14.24 0.39
N LEU A 146 14.64 13.35 0.00
CA LEU A 146 14.90 12.38 -1.08
C LEU A 146 15.13 13.06 -2.43
N TYR A 147 14.37 14.12 -2.73
CA TYR A 147 14.56 14.93 -3.93
C TYR A 147 15.91 15.66 -3.94
N ASP A 148 16.34 16.22 -2.81
CA ASP A 148 17.63 16.88 -2.66
C ASP A 148 18.80 15.89 -2.84
N GLU A 149 18.58 14.61 -2.52
CA GLU A 149 19.52 13.51 -2.79
C GLU A 149 19.42 12.98 -4.23
N GLY A 150 18.57 13.57 -5.07
CA GLY A 150 18.46 13.29 -6.50
C GLY A 150 17.31 12.36 -6.90
N ALA A 151 16.46 11.93 -5.98
CA ALA A 151 15.30 11.11 -6.35
C ALA A 151 14.28 11.91 -7.17
N ASP A 152 13.90 11.40 -8.34
CA ASP A 152 12.87 11.99 -9.19
C ASP A 152 11.52 11.25 -9.16
N ILE A 153 11.47 10.14 -8.43
CA ILE A 153 10.24 9.39 -8.13
C ILE A 153 10.28 8.93 -6.67
N VAL A 154 9.22 9.22 -5.91
CA VAL A 154 9.11 8.83 -4.49
C VAL A 154 7.82 8.06 -4.25
N MET A 155 7.91 6.97 -3.48
CA MET A 155 6.77 6.19 -2.99
C MET A 155 6.64 6.35 -1.47
N PRO A 156 5.81 7.29 -0.98
CA PRO A 156 5.54 7.47 0.45
C PRO A 156 4.55 6.40 0.95
N VAL A 157 5.02 5.41 1.71
CA VAL A 157 4.18 4.35 2.29
C VAL A 157 3.68 4.79 3.67
N ALA A 158 2.88 5.84 3.68
CA ALA A 158 2.52 6.53 4.93
C ALA A 158 1.08 7.07 4.95
N GLY A 159 0.18 6.53 4.13
CA GLY A 159 -1.23 6.97 4.06
C GLY A 159 -1.34 8.48 3.79
N PRO A 160 -2.14 9.23 4.58
CA PRO A 160 -2.34 10.67 4.40
C PRO A 160 -1.06 11.52 4.40
N VAL A 161 0.01 11.10 5.06
CA VAL A 161 1.32 11.77 5.04
C VAL A 161 1.83 11.95 3.61
N GLY A 162 1.58 10.98 2.71
CA GLY A 162 1.96 11.03 1.30
C GLY A 162 1.34 12.21 0.52
N LEU A 163 0.23 12.79 0.99
CA LEU A 163 -0.37 13.99 0.38
C LEU A 163 0.58 15.21 0.49
N GLY A 164 1.39 15.27 1.54
CA GLY A 164 2.43 16.30 1.69
C GLY A 164 3.53 16.15 0.62
N SER A 165 3.90 14.91 0.29
CA SER A 165 4.84 14.62 -0.79
C SER A 165 4.26 15.00 -2.16
N ALA A 166 2.98 14.73 -2.39
CA ALA A 166 2.29 15.10 -3.62
C ALA A 166 2.17 16.62 -3.79
N ALA A 167 1.92 17.35 -2.69
CA ALA A 167 1.90 18.80 -2.71
C ALA A 167 3.26 19.39 -3.10
N LEU A 168 4.36 18.84 -2.57
CA LEU A 168 5.72 19.22 -2.98
C LEU A 168 5.95 18.93 -4.46
N ALA A 169 5.60 17.73 -4.93
CA ALA A 169 5.77 17.36 -6.33
C ALA A 169 4.97 18.29 -7.28
N SER A 170 3.76 18.70 -6.88
CA SER A 170 2.95 19.67 -7.63
C SER A 170 3.62 21.05 -7.76
N GLU A 171 4.31 21.49 -6.72
CA GLU A 171 5.07 22.76 -6.74
C GLU A 171 6.33 22.68 -7.60
N LEU A 172 7.06 21.55 -7.54
CA LEU A 172 8.28 21.33 -8.32
C LEU A 172 8.00 20.99 -9.79
N GLY A 173 6.82 20.47 -10.08
CA GLY A 173 6.41 19.99 -11.40
C GLY A 173 6.83 18.54 -11.69
N THR A 174 6.04 17.88 -12.53
CA THR A 174 6.17 16.45 -12.86
C THR A 174 7.47 16.07 -13.61
N ASP A 175 8.16 17.05 -14.17
CA ASP A 175 9.49 16.83 -14.77
C ASP A 175 10.58 16.68 -13.70
N SER A 176 10.37 17.24 -12.50
CA SER A 176 11.29 17.21 -11.38
C SER A 176 11.00 16.07 -10.41
N LEU A 177 9.74 15.90 -10.00
CA LEU A 177 9.35 14.88 -9.01
C LEU A 177 7.99 14.28 -9.37
N LYS A 178 7.89 12.96 -9.27
CA LYS A 178 6.66 12.19 -9.40
C LYS A 178 6.40 11.36 -8.13
N ILE A 179 5.14 11.07 -7.86
CA ILE A 179 4.75 10.29 -6.70
C ILE A 179 4.11 8.96 -7.15
N ILE A 180 4.43 7.89 -6.43
CA ILE A 180 3.68 6.64 -6.46
C ILE A 180 2.84 6.59 -5.20
N GLY A 181 1.52 6.63 -5.37
CA GLY A 181 0.57 6.56 -4.25
C GLY A 181 0.45 5.17 -3.64
N VAL A 182 -0.25 5.07 -2.51
CA VAL A 182 -0.55 3.80 -1.83
C VAL A 182 -2.01 3.69 -1.44
N ASP A 183 -2.45 2.46 -1.20
CA ASP A 183 -3.74 2.01 -0.67
C ASP A 183 -4.93 2.14 -1.64
N VAL A 184 -5.21 3.31 -2.14
CA VAL A 184 -6.32 3.62 -3.07
C VAL A 184 -5.82 4.53 -4.17
N ASP A 185 -6.46 4.53 -5.35
CA ASP A 185 -6.04 5.38 -6.46
C ASP A 185 -6.00 6.86 -6.06
N GLN A 186 -4.80 7.36 -5.77
CA GLN A 186 -4.58 8.72 -5.28
C GLN A 186 -4.87 9.77 -6.34
N TYR A 187 -4.74 9.44 -7.62
CA TYR A 187 -5.16 10.33 -8.70
C TYR A 187 -6.64 10.73 -8.57
N VAL A 188 -7.49 9.79 -8.19
CA VAL A 188 -8.94 10.02 -8.03
C VAL A 188 -9.26 10.79 -6.74
N LEU A 189 -8.51 10.52 -5.66
CA LEU A 189 -8.82 11.09 -4.34
C LEU A 189 -8.18 12.46 -4.12
N ASP A 190 -6.92 12.62 -4.51
CA ASP A 190 -6.18 13.89 -4.35
C ASP A 190 -6.28 14.75 -5.63
N THR A 191 -7.48 15.22 -5.91
CA THR A 191 -7.78 16.02 -7.11
C THR A 191 -6.94 17.30 -7.22
N LYS A 192 -6.38 17.78 -6.10
CA LYS A 192 -5.53 18.97 -6.07
C LYS A 192 -4.15 18.69 -6.67
N ASN A 193 -3.60 17.52 -6.43
CA ASN A 193 -2.25 17.13 -6.86
C ASN A 193 -2.26 15.94 -7.83
N GLN A 194 -3.41 15.62 -8.43
CA GLN A 194 -3.60 14.41 -9.25
C GLN A 194 -2.55 14.20 -10.34
N SER A 195 -2.08 15.28 -10.98
CA SER A 195 -1.15 15.22 -12.11
C SER A 195 0.24 14.67 -11.77
N VAL A 196 0.63 14.60 -10.49
CA VAL A 196 1.96 14.11 -10.07
C VAL A 196 2.00 12.60 -9.84
N TYR A 197 0.85 11.93 -9.79
CA TYR A 197 0.81 10.49 -9.52
C TYR A 197 1.14 9.68 -10.76
N LEU A 198 2.31 9.01 -10.74
CA LEU A 198 2.73 8.10 -11.81
C LEU A 198 1.85 6.85 -11.84
N THR A 199 1.53 6.32 -10.69
CA THR A 199 0.59 5.22 -10.41
C THR A 199 0.32 5.18 -8.91
N THR A 200 -0.52 4.25 -8.47
CA THR A 200 -0.74 3.92 -7.05
C THR A 200 -0.64 2.41 -6.86
N VAL A 201 0.02 1.98 -5.79
CA VAL A 201 -0.03 0.59 -5.33
C VAL A 201 -1.29 0.43 -4.47
N GLU A 202 -2.31 -0.20 -5.03
CA GLU A 202 -3.63 -0.28 -4.42
C GLU A 202 -3.84 -1.59 -3.65
N LYS A 203 -4.58 -1.49 -2.54
CA LYS A 203 -5.25 -2.61 -1.87
C LYS A 203 -6.71 -2.66 -2.34
N GLY A 204 -7.19 -3.81 -2.77
CA GLY A 204 -8.58 -4.02 -3.17
C GLY A 204 -9.53 -4.10 -1.96
N MET A 205 -9.45 -3.10 -1.05
CA MET A 205 -10.23 -3.06 0.18
C MET A 205 -11.73 -3.03 -0.09
N ASP A 206 -12.16 -2.39 -1.16
CA ASP A 206 -13.54 -2.34 -1.64
C ASP A 206 -14.10 -3.77 -1.85
N ALA A 207 -13.40 -4.59 -2.60
CA ALA A 207 -13.81 -5.96 -2.89
C ALA A 207 -13.70 -6.89 -1.66
N THR A 208 -12.63 -6.75 -0.87
CA THR A 208 -12.38 -7.64 0.26
C THR A 208 -13.31 -7.38 1.43
N VAL A 209 -13.58 -6.11 1.74
CA VAL A 209 -14.54 -5.71 2.77
C VAL A 209 -15.97 -6.07 2.34
N LEU A 210 -16.34 -5.81 1.06
CA LEU A 210 -17.63 -6.22 0.53
C LEU A 210 -17.82 -7.74 0.65
N GLY A 211 -16.81 -8.54 0.30
CA GLY A 211 -16.83 -9.99 0.45
C GLY A 211 -17.04 -10.45 1.89
N ALA A 212 -16.41 -9.80 2.87
CA ALA A 212 -16.62 -10.06 4.29
C ALA A 212 -18.07 -9.75 4.71
N ILE A 213 -18.61 -8.60 4.28
CA ILE A 213 -19.99 -8.18 4.55
C ILE A 213 -21.00 -9.17 3.91
N GLU A 214 -20.80 -9.55 2.66
CA GLU A 214 -21.66 -10.50 1.97
C GLU A 214 -21.64 -11.88 2.65
N SER A 215 -20.46 -12.34 3.10
CA SER A 215 -20.36 -13.60 3.84
C SER A 215 -21.11 -13.56 5.17
N ALA A 216 -21.08 -12.41 5.85
CA ALA A 216 -21.85 -12.20 7.08
C ALA A 216 -23.36 -12.23 6.82
N LYS A 217 -23.81 -11.56 5.73
CA LYS A 217 -25.22 -11.48 5.34
C LYS A 217 -25.81 -12.83 4.93
N ASN A 218 -25.07 -13.64 4.19
CA ASN A 218 -25.54 -14.95 3.69
C ASN A 218 -25.29 -16.12 4.66
N GLY A 219 -24.74 -15.85 5.86
CA GLY A 219 -24.47 -16.86 6.89
C GLY A 219 -23.25 -17.75 6.63
N SER A 220 -22.41 -17.41 5.64
CA SER A 220 -21.19 -18.17 5.31
C SER A 220 -19.92 -17.62 5.97
N PHE A 221 -20.04 -16.58 6.79
CA PHE A 221 -18.90 -15.95 7.48
C PHE A 221 -18.13 -16.97 8.33
N LYS A 222 -16.82 -16.95 8.15
CA LYS A 222 -15.88 -17.74 8.96
C LYS A 222 -14.71 -16.85 9.34
N GLY A 223 -14.30 -16.92 10.59
CA GLY A 223 -13.03 -16.34 11.02
C GLY A 223 -11.86 -17.00 10.29
N GLY A 224 -10.73 -16.31 10.25
CA GLY A 224 -9.54 -16.75 9.55
C GLY A 224 -8.82 -15.60 8.85
N VAL A 225 -8.10 -15.91 7.78
CA VAL A 225 -7.30 -14.92 7.06
C VAL A 225 -7.67 -14.95 5.58
N TYR A 226 -7.99 -13.78 5.03
CA TYR A 226 -8.04 -13.53 3.59
C TYR A 226 -6.75 -12.84 3.17
N VAL A 227 -6.16 -13.29 2.06
CA VAL A 227 -4.94 -12.70 1.48
C VAL A 227 -5.25 -12.11 0.12
N GLY A 228 -5.18 -10.79 0.01
CA GLY A 228 -5.26 -10.07 -1.25
C GLY A 228 -3.96 -10.19 -2.04
N THR A 229 -4.06 -10.59 -3.32
CA THR A 229 -2.93 -10.81 -4.23
C THR A 229 -3.23 -10.21 -5.60
N LEU A 230 -2.23 -10.15 -6.50
CA LEU A 230 -2.48 -9.81 -7.93
C LEU A 230 -3.43 -10.81 -8.60
N ALA A 231 -3.40 -12.08 -8.19
CA ALA A 231 -4.21 -13.14 -8.79
C ALA A 231 -5.72 -12.98 -8.52
N ASN A 232 -6.08 -12.47 -7.34
CA ASN A 232 -7.48 -12.25 -6.93
C ASN A 232 -7.91 -10.79 -6.95
N ASN A 233 -7.10 -9.89 -7.56
CA ASN A 233 -7.27 -8.43 -7.58
C ASN A 233 -7.33 -7.78 -6.20
N GLY A 234 -6.85 -8.47 -5.17
CA GLY A 234 -6.71 -7.93 -3.82
C GLY A 234 -5.59 -6.90 -3.70
N VAL A 235 -4.63 -6.90 -4.64
CA VAL A 235 -3.67 -5.82 -4.87
C VAL A 235 -3.52 -5.55 -6.36
N ARG A 236 -3.18 -4.31 -6.73
CA ARG A 236 -2.98 -3.90 -8.12
C ARG A 236 -2.19 -2.59 -8.19
N ILE A 237 -1.76 -2.18 -9.38
CA ILE A 237 -1.32 -0.82 -9.64
C ILE A 237 -2.41 -0.06 -10.40
N ALA A 238 -2.62 1.21 -10.06
CA ALA A 238 -3.54 2.11 -10.75
C ALA A 238 -3.08 2.40 -12.18
N PRO A 239 -3.98 2.85 -13.07
CA PRO A 239 -3.61 3.42 -14.34
C PRO A 239 -2.61 4.59 -14.19
N TYR A 240 -1.85 4.88 -15.23
CA TYR A 240 -0.85 5.96 -15.23
C TYR A 240 -1.47 7.35 -15.48
N HIS A 241 -2.76 7.43 -15.70
CA HIS A 241 -3.56 8.65 -15.87
C HIS A 241 -2.85 9.70 -16.75
N ASP A 242 -2.65 10.93 -16.24
CA ASP A 242 -2.01 12.03 -16.95
C ASP A 242 -0.55 11.76 -17.29
N LEU A 243 0.12 10.86 -16.56
CA LEU A 243 1.52 10.49 -16.80
C LEU A 243 1.68 9.28 -17.73
N SER A 244 0.59 8.81 -18.37
CA SER A 244 0.64 7.68 -19.31
C SER A 244 1.65 7.88 -20.46
N SER A 245 1.85 9.11 -20.91
CA SER A 245 2.85 9.45 -21.93
C SER A 245 4.30 9.30 -21.46
N SER A 246 4.55 9.27 -20.15
CA SER A 246 5.87 9.04 -19.56
C SER A 246 6.25 7.56 -19.54
N VAL A 247 5.30 6.67 -19.81
CA VAL A 247 5.49 5.22 -19.80
C VAL A 247 5.52 4.71 -21.24
N SER A 248 6.67 4.22 -21.69
CA SER A 248 6.78 3.67 -23.04
C SER A 248 5.91 2.42 -23.21
N ASN A 249 5.47 2.15 -24.43
CA ASN A 249 4.72 0.92 -24.74
C ASN A 249 5.54 -0.35 -24.40
N GLU A 250 6.86 -0.31 -24.57
CA GLU A 250 7.74 -1.41 -24.21
C GLU A 250 7.69 -1.68 -22.71
N LEU A 251 7.92 -0.64 -21.88
CA LEU A 251 7.88 -0.74 -20.42
C LEU A 251 6.52 -1.23 -19.92
N ASN A 252 5.43 -0.69 -20.46
CA ASN A 252 4.08 -1.15 -20.10
C ASN A 252 3.85 -2.63 -20.44
N ASN A 253 4.30 -3.08 -21.60
CA ASN A 253 4.20 -4.49 -21.99
C ASN A 253 5.05 -5.41 -21.09
N GLU A 254 6.20 -4.94 -20.62
CA GLU A 254 7.01 -5.67 -19.64
C GLU A 254 6.30 -5.81 -18.30
N ILE A 255 5.70 -4.74 -17.79
CA ILE A 255 4.92 -4.75 -16.55
C ILE A 255 3.74 -5.73 -16.63
N ILE A 256 3.04 -5.77 -17.77
CA ILE A 256 1.96 -6.74 -18.01
C ILE A 256 2.49 -8.19 -17.96
N LYS A 257 3.65 -8.46 -18.56
CA LYS A 257 4.29 -9.78 -18.53
C LYS A 257 4.75 -10.16 -17.12
N LEU A 258 5.35 -9.22 -16.38
CA LEU A 258 5.77 -9.42 -14.99
C LEU A 258 4.57 -9.74 -14.10
N LYS A 259 3.48 -8.96 -14.21
CA LYS A 259 2.22 -9.26 -13.52
C LYS A 259 1.76 -10.68 -13.79
N SER A 260 1.73 -11.10 -15.06
CA SER A 260 1.32 -12.45 -15.44
C SER A 260 2.28 -13.51 -14.88
N SER A 261 3.59 -13.25 -14.84
CA SER A 261 4.59 -14.16 -14.30
C SER A 261 4.47 -14.34 -12.78
N ILE A 262 4.14 -13.26 -12.05
CA ILE A 262 3.88 -13.31 -10.61
C ILE A 262 2.61 -14.13 -10.35
N ILE A 263 1.51 -13.82 -11.04
CA ILE A 263 0.22 -14.53 -10.90
C ILE A 263 0.36 -16.03 -11.14
N ASN A 264 1.16 -16.43 -12.12
CA ASN A 264 1.36 -17.83 -12.49
C ASN A 264 2.49 -18.51 -11.68
N GLY A 265 3.11 -17.82 -10.73
CA GLY A 265 4.18 -18.36 -9.88
C GLY A 265 5.53 -18.59 -10.59
N PHE A 266 5.72 -18.04 -11.79
CA PHE A 266 6.99 -18.10 -12.52
C PHE A 266 8.02 -17.06 -12.00
N LEU A 267 7.54 -16.03 -11.30
CA LEU A 267 8.37 -15.01 -10.67
C LEU A 267 7.94 -14.86 -9.22
N SER A 268 8.87 -15.06 -8.29
CA SER A 268 8.71 -14.72 -6.88
C SER A 268 9.19 -13.30 -6.64
N VAL A 269 8.39 -12.50 -5.93
CA VAL A 269 8.77 -11.15 -5.49
C VAL A 269 9.42 -11.17 -4.10
N LYS A 270 9.36 -12.30 -3.41
CA LYS A 270 10.02 -12.53 -2.11
C LYS A 270 11.43 -13.05 -2.37
N ASN A 271 12.41 -12.38 -1.78
CA ASN A 271 13.79 -12.82 -1.75
C ASN A 271 13.96 -14.03 -0.83
#